data_81810ff1ffe876c8d6d0645525e1c164
#
_entry.id   81810ff1ffe876c8d6d0645525e1c164
#
_cell.length_a   1.000
_cell.length_b   1.000
_cell.length_c   1.000
_cell.angle_alpha   90.00
_cell.angle_beta   90.00
_cell.angle_gamma   90.00
#
_symmetry.space_group_name_H-M   'P 1'
#
loop_
_entity.id
_entity.type
_entity.pdbx_description
1 polymer ?
#
loop_
_entity_poly.entity_id
_entity_poly.type
_entity_poly.pdbx_seq_one_letter_code
_entity_poly.pdbx_strand_id
1 'polypeptide(L)'
;MEEAMSDRETIRKKLRDTFDGKIVRKDLTKQIKEGANVPVYVLEFLLGQYCSSDDTAIIEEGVQKVKRILADNFVRPDEAQKILSVLRKNGSHTVIDMVTVELSIRDDRFYASFSNLGLHGIPIADEYPEKHDRLLCGGIWCIVQLEYEYIEEEKNDCPIHIRKLSPIQMPHVDIDELKRGRSNFTKDEWIDVLLRSIGMEPDTLSYREKWLLITRMLPLVENNFNLCELGPRSTGKSHLYKEISPNSILVSGGQTTVANLFYNMGRKTVGLVGLWDCVAFDEVAGIKFKDKDGIQIMKDYMASGSFARGKEEKAASASMVFVGNINQSVDVLLKTSSLFDPFSPKRFPAPFLRRVPALARSSQLRDILSRSPTPCGASPAGVFLFRRSFGFQGAVHR
;
A
#
# COMPACT_ATOMS: atom_id res chain seq x y z
N MET A 1 -0.02 26.73 23.54
CA MET A 1 -0.67 26.65 22.20
C MET A 1 0.17 27.36 21.14
N GLU A 2 0.70 28.57 21.41
CA GLU A 2 1.61 29.29 20.52
C GLU A 2 2.96 28.59 20.32
N GLU A 3 3.55 28.02 21.38
CA GLU A 3 4.80 27.26 21.31
C GLU A 3 4.69 26.02 20.41
N ALA A 4 3.61 25.28 20.50
CA ALA A 4 3.34 24.11 19.64
C ALA A 4 3.06 24.49 18.16
N MET A 5 2.54 25.68 17.91
CA MET A 5 2.39 26.20 16.54
C MET A 5 3.75 26.59 15.94
N SER A 6 4.65 27.17 16.77
CA SER A 6 6.02 27.52 16.37
C SER A 6 6.85 26.28 15.98
N ASP A 7 6.73 25.20 16.76
CA ASP A 7 7.44 23.95 16.47
C ASP A 7 6.96 23.27 15.18
N ARG A 8 5.65 23.29 14.93
CA ARG A 8 5.07 22.77 13.67
C ARG A 8 5.58 23.51 12.45
N GLU A 9 5.61 24.83 12.52
CA GLU A 9 6.05 25.68 11.41
C GLU A 9 7.55 25.51 11.14
N THR A 10 8.32 25.34 12.20
CA THR A 10 9.75 25.06 12.13
C THR A 10 10.03 23.70 11.48
N ILE A 11 9.35 22.63 11.89
CA ILE A 11 9.50 21.29 11.27
C ILE A 11 9.03 21.33 9.80
N ARG A 12 7.97 22.06 9.50
CA ARG A 12 7.45 22.23 8.14
C ARG A 12 8.46 22.90 7.23
N LYS A 13 9.04 24.01 7.69
CA LYS A 13 10.10 24.73 6.95
C LYS A 13 11.31 23.82 6.74
N LYS A 14 11.77 23.16 7.78
CA LYS A 14 12.90 22.23 7.75
C LYS A 14 12.69 21.06 6.77
N LEU A 15 11.46 20.52 6.70
CA LEU A 15 11.09 19.49 5.73
C LEU A 15 11.18 20.01 4.30
N ARG A 16 10.68 21.21 4.02
CA ARG A 16 10.75 21.82 2.69
C ARG A 16 12.18 22.05 2.25
N ASP A 17 12.98 22.67 3.12
CA ASP A 17 14.37 22.99 2.84
C ASP A 17 15.20 21.70 2.60
N THR A 18 14.81 20.59 3.26
CA THR A 18 15.53 19.31 3.15
C THR A 18 15.06 18.45 1.98
N PHE A 19 13.75 18.46 1.66
CA PHE A 19 13.12 17.56 0.71
C PHE A 19 12.23 18.30 -0.29
N ASP A 20 12.77 19.34 -0.90
CA ASP A 20 12.05 20.17 -1.86
C ASP A 20 11.38 19.35 -2.97
N GLY A 21 10.16 19.72 -3.31
CA GLY A 21 9.35 19.05 -4.32
C GLY A 21 8.92 17.60 -4.00
N LYS A 22 9.23 17.07 -2.80
CA LYS A 22 8.92 15.68 -2.39
C LYS A 22 7.86 15.59 -1.31
N ILE A 23 7.33 16.74 -0.89
CA ILE A 23 6.36 16.85 0.18
C ILE A 23 4.97 17.02 -0.40
N VAL A 24 4.01 16.28 0.16
CA VAL A 24 2.61 16.31 -0.27
C VAL A 24 1.70 16.72 0.88
N ARG A 25 0.74 17.56 0.61
CA ARG A 25 -0.31 17.96 1.57
C ARG A 25 -1.38 16.88 1.69
N LYS A 26 -1.43 16.23 2.85
CA LYS A 26 -2.43 15.16 3.11
C LYS A 26 -3.85 15.66 3.34
N ASP A 27 -4.02 16.90 3.76
CA ASP A 27 -5.35 17.51 3.90
C ASP A 27 -6.10 17.57 2.57
N LEU A 28 -5.38 17.72 1.45
CA LEU A 28 -5.95 17.75 0.11
C LEU A 28 -6.44 16.38 -0.38
N THR A 29 -5.86 15.29 0.11
CA THR A 29 -6.29 13.93 -0.30
C THR A 29 -7.74 13.65 0.05
N LYS A 30 -8.24 14.21 1.15
CA LYS A 30 -9.64 14.06 1.58
C LYS A 30 -10.61 14.75 0.64
N GLN A 31 -10.25 15.96 0.19
CA GLN A 31 -11.10 16.74 -0.72
C GLN A 31 -11.30 16.04 -2.07
N ILE A 32 -10.39 15.12 -2.41
CA ILE A 32 -10.41 14.38 -3.68
C ILE A 32 -11.03 12.99 -3.51
N LYS A 33 -10.83 12.34 -2.35
CA LYS A 33 -11.27 10.96 -2.10
C LYS A 33 -12.79 10.78 -2.09
N GLU A 34 -13.57 11.84 -1.92
CA GLU A 34 -15.01 11.80 -2.01
C GLU A 34 -15.45 11.41 -3.43
N GLY A 35 -15.73 10.11 -3.61
CA GLY A 35 -16.24 9.55 -4.87
C GLY A 35 -15.24 8.76 -5.73
N ALA A 36 -13.97 8.69 -5.38
CA ALA A 36 -12.99 7.90 -6.11
C ALA A 36 -12.44 6.74 -5.26
N ASN A 37 -12.60 5.50 -5.73
CA ASN A 37 -12.04 4.30 -5.07
C ASN A 37 -10.56 4.09 -5.45
N VAL A 38 -9.78 5.17 -5.38
CA VAL A 38 -8.37 5.23 -5.75
C VAL A 38 -7.52 5.10 -4.48
N PRO A 39 -6.44 4.32 -4.47
CA PRO A 39 -5.51 4.29 -3.35
C PRO A 39 -4.95 5.68 -3.02
N VAL A 40 -4.77 5.97 -1.73
CA VAL A 40 -4.32 7.29 -1.27
C VAL A 40 -2.96 7.68 -1.86
N TYR A 41 -2.03 6.74 -1.99
CA TYR A 41 -0.71 7.02 -2.56
C TYR A 41 -0.76 7.44 -4.05
N VAL A 42 -1.77 6.99 -4.81
CA VAL A 42 -2.01 7.47 -6.19
C VAL A 42 -2.45 8.93 -6.18
N LEU A 43 -3.35 9.28 -5.25
CA LEU A 43 -3.78 10.67 -5.05
C LEU A 43 -2.61 11.57 -4.63
N GLU A 44 -1.80 11.09 -3.71
CA GLU A 44 -0.63 11.81 -3.21
C GLU A 44 0.40 12.06 -4.31
N PHE A 45 0.60 11.11 -5.21
CA PHE A 45 1.46 11.29 -6.37
C PHE A 45 0.95 12.41 -7.28
N LEU A 46 -0.34 12.42 -7.63
CA LEU A 46 -0.93 13.44 -8.47
C LEU A 46 -0.92 14.82 -7.77
N LEU A 47 -1.27 14.87 -6.50
CA LEU A 47 -1.19 16.09 -5.70
C LEU A 47 0.23 16.65 -5.62
N GLY A 48 1.22 15.78 -5.46
CA GLY A 48 2.62 16.19 -5.47
C GLY A 48 3.08 16.77 -6.80
N GLN A 49 2.43 16.43 -7.90
CA GLN A 49 2.74 17.02 -9.22
C GLN A 49 2.08 18.39 -9.43
N TYR A 50 0.87 18.58 -8.91
CA TYR A 50 0.06 19.76 -9.25
C TYR A 50 -0.18 20.72 -8.09
N CYS A 51 0.08 20.31 -6.84
CA CYS A 51 -0.21 21.09 -5.64
C CYS A 51 1.03 21.28 -4.73
N SER A 52 2.22 21.41 -5.32
CA SER A 52 3.48 21.59 -4.57
C SER A 52 3.74 23.05 -4.14
N SER A 53 2.93 24.01 -4.56
CA SER A 53 3.03 25.43 -4.19
C SER A 53 2.40 25.70 -2.82
N ASP A 54 2.77 26.86 -2.22
CA ASP A 54 2.10 27.41 -1.03
C ASP A 54 0.99 28.41 -1.38
N ASP A 55 0.90 28.83 -2.62
CA ASP A 55 -0.13 29.74 -3.12
C ASP A 55 -1.47 29.00 -3.16
N THR A 56 -2.45 29.54 -2.43
CA THR A 56 -3.80 28.94 -2.33
C THR A 56 -4.50 28.86 -3.69
N ALA A 57 -4.30 29.84 -4.57
CA ALA A 57 -4.91 29.84 -5.89
C ALA A 57 -4.33 28.71 -6.77
N ILE A 58 -3.00 28.53 -6.74
CA ILE A 58 -2.33 27.45 -7.47
C ILE A 58 -2.75 26.07 -6.92
N ILE A 59 -2.90 25.95 -5.59
CA ILE A 59 -3.36 24.72 -4.96
C ILE A 59 -4.80 24.40 -5.38
N GLU A 60 -5.70 25.36 -5.36
CA GLU A 60 -7.09 25.16 -5.77
C GLU A 60 -7.19 24.73 -7.24
N GLU A 61 -6.46 25.38 -8.13
CA GLU A 61 -6.38 24.99 -9.53
C GLU A 61 -5.80 23.57 -9.68
N GLY A 62 -4.73 23.26 -8.96
CA GLY A 62 -4.11 21.92 -8.91
C GLY A 62 -5.08 20.83 -8.45
N VAL A 63 -5.86 21.09 -7.39
CA VAL A 63 -6.89 20.15 -6.88
C VAL A 63 -7.97 19.91 -7.94
N GLN A 64 -8.44 20.95 -8.62
CA GLN A 64 -9.44 20.81 -9.69
C GLN A 64 -8.87 20.01 -10.87
N LYS A 65 -7.60 20.24 -11.21
CA LYS A 65 -6.92 19.48 -12.25
C LYS A 65 -6.79 18.00 -11.89
N VAL A 66 -6.40 17.68 -10.66
CA VAL A 66 -6.33 16.29 -10.19
C VAL A 66 -7.70 15.62 -10.21
N LYS A 67 -8.76 16.32 -9.75
CA LYS A 67 -10.15 15.80 -9.83
C LYS A 67 -10.55 15.46 -11.26
N ARG A 68 -10.22 16.34 -12.23
CA ARG A 68 -10.50 16.11 -13.64
C ARG A 68 -9.71 14.93 -14.19
N ILE A 69 -8.39 14.85 -13.90
CA ILE A 69 -7.56 13.73 -14.34
C ILE A 69 -8.13 12.39 -13.84
N LEU A 70 -8.57 12.35 -12.60
CA LEU A 70 -9.18 11.12 -12.04
C LEU A 70 -10.54 10.81 -12.66
N ALA A 71 -11.38 11.82 -12.84
CA ALA A 71 -12.70 11.63 -13.45
C ALA A 71 -12.61 11.11 -14.90
N ASP A 72 -11.63 11.62 -15.66
CA ASP A 72 -11.48 11.32 -17.08
C ASP A 72 -10.71 10.01 -17.33
N ASN A 73 -9.75 9.65 -16.45
CA ASN A 73 -8.77 8.60 -16.75
C ASN A 73 -8.80 7.42 -15.78
N PHE A 74 -9.36 7.57 -14.56
CA PHE A 74 -9.37 6.46 -13.61
C PHE A 74 -10.35 5.38 -14.04
N VAL A 75 -9.84 4.17 -14.23
CA VAL A 75 -10.65 3.04 -14.66
C VAL A 75 -11.41 2.45 -13.48
N ARG A 76 -12.74 2.45 -13.57
CA ARG A 76 -13.60 1.67 -12.68
C ARG A 76 -13.94 0.35 -13.37
N PRO A 77 -13.89 -0.79 -12.66
CA PRO A 77 -14.17 -2.09 -13.26
C PRO A 77 -15.54 -2.18 -13.96
N ASP A 78 -16.54 -1.49 -13.43
CA ASP A 78 -17.89 -1.40 -13.99
C ASP A 78 -18.00 -0.52 -15.26
N GLU A 79 -17.02 0.36 -15.48
CA GLU A 79 -16.96 1.26 -16.66
C GLU A 79 -15.98 0.75 -17.75
N ALA A 80 -15.31 -0.37 -17.55
CA ALA A 80 -14.27 -0.88 -18.45
C ALA A 80 -14.73 -0.94 -19.93
N GLN A 81 -15.91 -1.49 -20.20
CA GLN A 81 -16.45 -1.60 -21.56
C GLN A 81 -16.76 -0.24 -22.20
N LYS A 82 -17.18 0.74 -21.39
CA LYS A 82 -17.39 2.12 -21.85
C LYS A 82 -16.08 2.77 -22.28
N ILE A 83 -15.02 2.58 -21.49
CA ILE A 83 -13.68 3.11 -21.79
C ILE A 83 -13.13 2.46 -23.06
N LEU A 84 -13.27 1.15 -23.24
CA LEU A 84 -12.86 0.45 -24.44
C LEU A 84 -13.64 0.94 -25.69
N SER A 85 -14.91 1.24 -25.55
CA SER A 85 -15.70 1.84 -26.62
C SER A 85 -15.22 3.23 -27.00
N VAL A 86 -14.84 4.05 -26.00
CA VAL A 86 -14.27 5.39 -26.21
C VAL A 86 -12.90 5.28 -26.88
N LEU A 87 -12.04 4.37 -26.41
CA LEU A 87 -10.73 4.10 -27.02
C LEU A 87 -10.86 3.73 -28.50
N ARG A 88 -11.77 2.78 -28.83
CA ARG A 88 -12.05 2.39 -30.20
C ARG A 88 -12.54 3.55 -31.07
N LYS A 89 -13.45 4.39 -30.53
CA LYS A 89 -14.03 5.52 -31.27
C LYS A 89 -13.02 6.63 -31.56
N ASN A 90 -12.19 6.95 -30.54
CA ASN A 90 -11.28 8.10 -30.58
C ASN A 90 -9.88 7.72 -31.09
N GLY A 91 -9.57 6.43 -31.25
CA GLY A 91 -8.25 5.93 -31.63
C GLY A 91 -7.22 5.98 -30.50
N SER A 92 -7.44 6.79 -29.46
CA SER A 92 -6.55 6.86 -28.29
C SER A 92 -7.31 7.26 -27.03
N HIS A 93 -6.83 6.78 -25.88
CA HIS A 93 -7.36 7.17 -24.57
C HIS A 93 -6.28 6.99 -23.48
N THR A 94 -6.27 7.87 -22.50
CA THR A 94 -5.38 7.74 -21.35
C THR A 94 -6.15 7.08 -20.20
N VAL A 95 -5.55 6.08 -19.56
CA VAL A 95 -6.14 5.36 -18.43
C VAL A 95 -5.21 5.38 -17.21
N ILE A 96 -5.80 5.36 -16.01
CA ILE A 96 -5.11 5.11 -14.76
C ILE A 96 -5.57 3.76 -14.26
N ASP A 97 -4.68 2.78 -14.29
CA ASP A 97 -4.98 1.40 -13.87
C ASP A 97 -3.74 0.73 -13.26
N MET A 98 -3.95 -0.37 -12.57
CA MET A 98 -2.87 -1.22 -12.09
C MET A 98 -2.43 -2.17 -13.20
N VAL A 99 -1.17 -2.06 -13.59
CA VAL A 99 -0.55 -2.81 -14.68
C VAL A 99 0.41 -3.85 -14.12
N THR A 100 0.26 -5.09 -14.57
CA THR A 100 1.22 -6.19 -14.35
C THR A 100 1.78 -6.62 -15.69
N VAL A 101 3.02 -7.10 -15.69
CA VAL A 101 3.71 -7.58 -16.91
C VAL A 101 4.20 -9.00 -16.68
N GLU A 102 4.10 -9.81 -17.71
CA GLU A 102 4.66 -11.17 -17.72
C GLU A 102 5.47 -11.41 -19.00
N LEU A 103 6.54 -12.19 -18.89
CA LEU A 103 7.32 -12.63 -20.04
C LEU A 103 6.73 -13.92 -20.62
N SER A 104 6.29 -13.88 -21.87
CA SER A 104 5.96 -15.10 -22.64
C SER A 104 7.24 -15.72 -23.17
N ILE A 105 7.66 -16.82 -22.57
CA ILE A 105 8.88 -17.57 -23.03
C ILE A 105 8.66 -18.11 -24.46
N ARG A 106 7.42 -18.35 -24.87
CA ARG A 106 7.10 -18.87 -26.19
C ARG A 106 7.38 -17.87 -27.29
N ASP A 107 7.01 -16.62 -27.03
CA ASP A 107 7.04 -15.55 -28.04
C ASP A 107 8.25 -14.63 -27.83
N ASP A 108 9.00 -14.84 -26.73
CA ASP A 108 10.13 -14.00 -26.27
C ASP A 108 9.74 -12.51 -26.21
N ARG A 109 8.56 -12.24 -25.62
CA ARG A 109 7.98 -10.89 -25.51
C ARG A 109 7.30 -10.67 -24.18
N PHE A 110 7.30 -9.44 -23.73
CA PHE A 110 6.54 -9.01 -22.56
C PHE A 110 5.11 -8.63 -22.94
N TYR A 111 4.18 -9.01 -22.04
CA TYR A 111 2.76 -8.70 -22.18
C TYR A 111 2.23 -8.06 -20.90
N ALA A 112 1.51 -6.95 -21.07
CA ALA A 112 0.87 -6.24 -19.98
C ALA A 112 -0.57 -6.71 -19.77
N SER A 113 -1.00 -6.68 -18.51
CA SER A 113 -2.38 -6.89 -18.07
C SER A 113 -2.85 -5.72 -17.23
N PHE A 114 -4.07 -5.27 -17.47
CA PHE A 114 -4.72 -4.15 -16.79
C PHE A 114 -5.81 -4.66 -15.87
N SER A 115 -5.67 -4.40 -14.57
CA SER A 115 -6.53 -5.03 -13.55
C SER A 115 -7.99 -4.58 -13.60
N ASN A 116 -8.25 -3.27 -13.69
CA ASN A 116 -9.60 -2.73 -13.68
C ASN A 116 -10.22 -2.73 -15.10
N LEU A 117 -9.40 -2.47 -16.11
CA LEU A 117 -9.85 -2.49 -17.50
C LEU A 117 -10.14 -3.91 -18.00
N GLY A 118 -9.59 -4.92 -17.31
CA GLY A 118 -9.80 -6.34 -17.66
C GLY A 118 -9.12 -6.75 -18.97
N LEU A 119 -8.09 -6.02 -19.40
CA LEU A 119 -7.30 -6.36 -20.58
C LEU A 119 -6.12 -7.25 -20.19
N HIS A 120 -5.83 -8.23 -21.02
CA HIS A 120 -4.71 -9.15 -20.87
C HIS A 120 -3.98 -9.34 -22.19
N GLY A 121 -2.68 -9.63 -22.11
CA GLY A 121 -1.90 -9.96 -23.30
C GLY A 121 -1.63 -8.76 -24.23
N ILE A 122 -1.54 -7.56 -23.70
CA ILE A 122 -1.21 -6.36 -24.49
C ILE A 122 0.32 -6.30 -24.62
N PRO A 123 0.86 -6.30 -25.85
CA PRO A 123 2.31 -6.18 -26.05
C PRO A 123 2.86 -4.90 -25.41
N ILE A 124 4.01 -5.01 -24.75
CA ILE A 124 4.70 -3.88 -24.11
C ILE A 124 6.18 -3.92 -24.44
N ALA A 125 6.78 -2.75 -24.63
CA ALA A 125 8.20 -2.62 -24.93
C ALA A 125 9.07 -3.05 -23.72
N ASP A 126 10.18 -3.71 -24.00
CA ASP A 126 11.10 -4.29 -23.00
C ASP A 126 11.68 -3.26 -22.05
N GLU A 127 11.81 -2.00 -22.52
CA GLU A 127 12.32 -0.91 -21.70
C GLU A 127 11.51 -0.64 -20.41
N TYR A 128 10.19 -0.96 -20.40
CA TYR A 128 9.35 -0.69 -19.23
C TYR A 128 9.60 -1.70 -18.10
N PRO A 129 9.56 -3.02 -18.31
CA PRO A 129 9.89 -3.97 -17.25
C PRO A 129 11.38 -3.91 -16.84
N GLU A 130 12.30 -3.55 -17.74
CA GLU A 130 13.73 -3.34 -17.41
C GLU A 130 13.94 -2.14 -16.47
N LYS A 131 13.18 -1.06 -16.65
CA LYS A 131 13.24 0.13 -15.77
C LYS A 131 12.44 -0.01 -14.49
N HIS A 132 11.44 -0.90 -14.47
CA HIS A 132 10.45 -1.00 -13.40
C HIS A 132 10.15 -2.44 -13.03
N ASP A 133 11.06 -3.07 -12.27
CA ASP A 133 10.97 -4.47 -11.82
C ASP A 133 9.62 -4.84 -11.19
N ARG A 134 8.95 -3.88 -10.55
CA ARG A 134 7.64 -4.08 -9.93
C ARG A 134 6.53 -4.41 -10.92
N LEU A 135 6.68 -4.07 -12.18
CA LEU A 135 5.75 -4.51 -13.23
C LEU A 135 5.71 -6.04 -13.32
N LEU A 136 6.85 -6.70 -13.09
CA LEU A 136 7.01 -8.16 -13.07
C LEU A 136 6.62 -8.78 -11.71
N CYS A 137 6.54 -7.96 -10.65
CA CYS A 137 6.37 -8.41 -9.29
C CYS A 137 5.13 -7.77 -8.63
N GLY A 138 3.92 -8.23 -8.97
CA GLY A 138 2.68 -7.79 -8.32
C GLY A 138 1.99 -6.56 -8.93
N GLY A 139 2.67 -5.85 -9.84
CA GLY A 139 2.09 -4.73 -10.58
C GLY A 139 2.32 -3.35 -9.97
N ILE A 140 2.07 -2.33 -10.78
CA ILE A 140 2.20 -0.90 -10.44
C ILE A 140 1.00 -0.14 -10.98
N TRP A 141 0.50 0.83 -10.21
CA TRP A 141 -0.43 1.82 -10.75
C TRP A 141 0.30 2.72 -11.75
N CYS A 142 -0.26 2.83 -12.94
CA CYS A 142 0.31 3.58 -14.05
C CYS A 142 -0.70 4.52 -14.69
N ILE A 143 -0.20 5.63 -15.22
CA ILE A 143 -0.90 6.43 -16.22
C ILE A 143 -0.45 5.87 -17.57
N VAL A 144 -1.38 5.31 -18.33
CA VAL A 144 -1.08 4.65 -19.60
C VAL A 144 -1.86 5.30 -20.73
N GLN A 145 -1.16 5.72 -21.76
CA GLN A 145 -1.79 6.14 -23.01
C GLN A 145 -1.92 4.93 -23.93
N LEU A 146 -3.16 4.53 -24.18
CA LEU A 146 -3.51 3.44 -25.08
C LEU A 146 -3.87 4.00 -26.45
N GLU A 147 -3.53 3.26 -27.48
CA GLU A 147 -3.93 3.48 -28.88
C GLU A 147 -4.71 2.26 -29.37
N TYR A 148 -5.67 2.53 -30.24
CA TYR A 148 -6.49 1.49 -30.87
C TYR A 148 -6.29 1.56 -32.39
N GLU A 149 -5.69 0.52 -32.94
CA GLU A 149 -5.49 0.36 -34.38
C GLU A 149 -5.96 -1.05 -34.78
N TYR A 150 -7.00 -1.10 -35.57
CA TYR A 150 -7.55 -2.38 -36.06
C TYR A 150 -7.24 -2.53 -37.53
N ILE A 151 -6.37 -3.50 -37.85
CA ILE A 151 -5.97 -3.84 -39.21
C ILE A 151 -6.71 -5.12 -39.61
N GLU A 152 -7.56 -5.04 -40.62
CA GLU A 152 -8.43 -6.15 -41.02
C GLU A 152 -7.67 -7.38 -41.52
N GLU A 153 -6.47 -7.18 -42.04
CA GLU A 153 -5.53 -8.20 -42.53
C GLU A 153 -4.81 -8.93 -41.39
N GLU A 154 -4.70 -8.32 -40.23
CA GLU A 154 -4.01 -8.83 -39.03
C GLU A 154 -5.00 -9.18 -37.92
N LYS A 155 -6.06 -9.90 -38.21
CA LYS A 155 -7.17 -10.22 -37.28
C LYS A 155 -6.76 -10.93 -35.98
N ASN A 156 -5.57 -11.54 -35.96
CA ASN A 156 -5.05 -12.24 -34.80
C ASN A 156 -4.21 -11.36 -33.86
N ASP A 157 -3.86 -10.16 -34.28
CA ASP A 157 -3.07 -9.24 -33.47
C ASP A 157 -3.97 -8.41 -32.56
N CYS A 158 -3.45 -8.05 -31.40
CA CYS A 158 -4.15 -7.21 -30.47
C CYS A 158 -4.27 -5.78 -31.03
N PRO A 159 -5.49 -5.24 -31.22
CA PRO A 159 -5.67 -3.90 -31.79
C PRO A 159 -5.34 -2.78 -30.78
N ILE A 160 -4.92 -3.12 -29.56
CA ILE A 160 -4.60 -2.15 -28.52
C ILE A 160 -3.09 -2.14 -28.29
N HIS A 161 -2.52 -0.94 -28.32
CA HIS A 161 -1.09 -0.71 -28.14
C HIS A 161 -0.83 0.27 -27.01
N ILE A 162 0.27 0.06 -26.29
CA ILE A 162 0.75 0.98 -25.26
C ILE A 162 1.68 2.00 -25.92
N ARG A 163 1.20 3.23 -26.09
CA ARG A 163 2.02 4.32 -26.59
C ARG A 163 2.98 4.86 -25.56
N LYS A 164 2.48 5.04 -24.32
CA LYS A 164 3.28 5.56 -23.20
C LYS A 164 2.77 4.98 -21.88
N LEU A 165 3.70 4.56 -21.06
CA LEU A 165 3.42 4.11 -19.71
C LEU A 165 4.26 4.94 -18.73
N SER A 166 3.58 5.53 -17.73
CA SER A 166 4.21 6.33 -16.68
C SER A 166 3.78 5.78 -15.32
N PRO A 167 4.69 5.12 -14.60
CA PRO A 167 4.38 4.61 -13.28
C PRO A 167 4.03 5.74 -12.30
N ILE A 168 3.00 5.52 -11.49
CA ILE A 168 2.60 6.43 -10.42
C ILE A 168 3.51 6.26 -9.18
N GLN A 169 4.31 5.21 -9.18
CA GLN A 169 5.31 4.97 -8.15
C GLN A 169 6.68 5.44 -8.63
N MET A 170 7.48 5.94 -7.69
CA MET A 170 8.85 6.32 -8.00
C MET A 170 9.67 5.04 -8.26
N PRO A 171 10.29 4.89 -9.42
CA PRO A 171 11.05 3.68 -9.78
C PRO A 171 12.32 3.53 -8.95
N HIS A 172 12.86 4.61 -8.43
CA HIS A 172 14.11 4.61 -7.69
C HIS A 172 14.03 5.54 -6.48
N VAL A 173 14.36 5.00 -5.30
CA VAL A 173 14.50 5.77 -4.06
C VAL A 173 15.98 6.06 -3.87
N ASP A 174 16.36 7.33 -3.88
CA ASP A 174 17.71 7.74 -3.48
C ASP A 174 17.83 7.63 -1.95
N ILE A 175 18.37 6.49 -1.50
CA ILE A 175 18.56 6.20 -0.07
C ILE A 175 19.57 7.15 0.54
N ASP A 176 20.58 7.57 -0.21
CA ASP A 176 21.63 8.46 0.33
C ASP A 176 21.10 9.88 0.52
N GLU A 177 20.22 10.33 -0.37
CA GLU A 177 19.48 11.58 -0.17
C GLU A 177 18.59 11.51 1.08
N LEU A 178 17.88 10.39 1.28
CA LEU A 178 17.07 10.19 2.47
C LEU A 178 17.91 10.19 3.75
N LYS A 179 19.07 9.52 3.75
CA LYS A 179 20.01 9.50 4.88
C LYS A 179 20.55 10.90 5.18
N ARG A 180 20.99 11.64 4.13
CA ARG A 180 21.44 13.04 4.29
C ARG A 180 20.33 13.92 4.83
N GLY A 181 19.12 13.81 4.27
CA GLY A 181 17.97 14.55 4.76
C GLY A 181 17.60 14.20 6.20
N ARG A 182 17.63 12.90 6.55
CA ARG A 182 17.39 12.42 7.92
C ARG A 182 18.35 13.05 8.94
N SER A 183 19.61 13.26 8.59
CA SER A 183 20.61 13.84 9.51
C SER A 183 20.29 15.26 9.96
N ASN A 184 19.44 15.98 9.24
CA ASN A 184 18.99 17.33 9.60
C ASN A 184 17.94 17.34 10.72
N PHE A 185 17.36 16.19 11.10
CA PHE A 185 16.30 16.09 12.10
C PHE A 185 16.79 15.39 13.36
N THR A 186 16.34 15.86 14.52
CA THR A 186 16.47 15.11 15.77
C THR A 186 15.67 13.80 15.69
N LYS A 187 15.90 12.90 16.65
CA LYS A 187 15.16 11.64 16.73
C LYS A 187 13.66 11.86 16.86
N ASP A 188 13.27 12.80 17.72
CA ASP A 188 11.86 13.07 18.03
C ASP A 188 11.15 13.78 16.88
N GLU A 189 11.78 14.77 16.26
CA GLU A 189 11.30 15.38 15.02
C GLU A 189 11.10 14.33 13.92
N TRP A 190 12.03 13.38 13.79
CA TRP A 190 11.91 12.35 12.76
C TRP A 190 10.77 11.37 13.04
N ILE A 191 10.54 11.00 14.29
CA ILE A 191 9.36 10.21 14.70
C ILE A 191 8.08 10.94 14.29
N ASP A 192 8.01 12.24 14.54
CA ASP A 192 6.85 13.06 14.18
C ASP A 192 6.65 13.17 12.66
N VAL A 193 7.73 13.27 11.90
CA VAL A 193 7.70 13.22 10.44
C VAL A 193 7.15 11.88 9.94
N LEU A 194 7.61 10.76 10.50
CA LEU A 194 7.13 9.43 10.14
C LEU A 194 5.65 9.25 10.46
N LEU A 195 5.20 9.70 11.64
CA LEU A 195 3.79 9.63 12.01
C LEU A 195 2.91 10.49 11.11
N ARG A 196 3.32 11.70 10.78
CA ARG A 196 2.62 12.54 9.81
C ARG A 196 2.59 11.91 8.42
N SER A 197 3.64 11.16 8.06
CA SER A 197 3.70 10.41 6.80
C SER A 197 2.60 9.38 6.65
N ILE A 198 2.17 8.76 7.73
CA ILE A 198 1.05 7.81 7.73
C ILE A 198 -0.29 8.45 8.06
N GLY A 199 -0.36 9.79 8.13
CA GLY A 199 -1.59 10.55 8.38
C GLY A 199 -1.99 10.66 9.84
N MET A 200 -1.06 10.44 10.78
CA MET A 200 -1.27 10.64 12.21
C MET A 200 -0.75 12.01 12.67
N GLU A 201 -1.46 12.64 13.60
CA GLU A 201 -1.00 13.90 14.22
C GLU A 201 -0.25 13.59 15.52
N PRO A 202 1.06 13.84 15.58
CA PRO A 202 1.88 13.44 16.72
C PRO A 202 1.79 14.37 17.94
N ASP A 203 1.29 15.60 17.79
CA ASP A 203 1.38 16.61 18.84
C ASP A 203 0.55 16.29 20.09
N THR A 204 -0.50 15.51 19.94
CA THR A 204 -1.36 15.06 21.03
C THR A 204 -0.94 13.71 21.63
N LEU A 205 0.11 13.10 21.09
CA LEU A 205 0.55 11.76 21.46
C LEU A 205 1.67 11.81 22.49
N SER A 206 1.57 10.98 23.52
CA SER A 206 2.69 10.70 24.41
C SER A 206 3.83 9.97 23.68
N TYR A 207 5.03 10.04 24.21
CA TYR A 207 6.21 9.37 23.64
C TYR A 207 5.96 7.85 23.42
N ARG A 208 5.31 7.19 24.38
CA ARG A 208 4.98 5.76 24.28
C ARG A 208 3.99 5.49 23.13
N GLU A 209 2.99 6.35 22.96
CA GLU A 209 2.00 6.21 21.92
C GLU A 209 2.61 6.38 20.53
N LYS A 210 3.51 7.35 20.37
CA LYS A 210 4.29 7.53 19.14
C LYS A 210 5.02 6.24 18.75
N TRP A 211 5.71 5.60 19.70
CA TRP A 211 6.41 4.34 19.44
C TRP A 211 5.48 3.16 19.11
N LEU A 212 4.33 3.06 19.75
CA LEU A 212 3.33 2.04 19.41
C LEU A 212 2.82 2.20 17.98
N LEU A 213 2.64 3.44 17.53
CA LEU A 213 2.22 3.71 16.14
C LEU A 213 3.36 3.44 15.14
N ILE A 214 4.60 3.76 15.48
CA ILE A 214 5.78 3.41 14.67
C ILE A 214 5.89 1.89 14.49
N THR A 215 5.57 1.09 15.52
CA THR A 215 5.60 -0.38 15.43
C THR A 215 4.71 -0.93 14.31
N ARG A 216 3.61 -0.24 13.96
CA ARG A 216 2.76 -0.62 12.82
C ARG A 216 3.47 -0.56 11.47
N MET A 217 4.53 0.25 11.35
CA MET A 217 5.27 0.41 10.09
C MET A 217 6.38 -0.62 9.93
N LEU A 218 6.79 -1.31 11.00
CA LEU A 218 7.87 -2.30 10.94
C LEU A 218 7.63 -3.40 9.90
N PRO A 219 6.41 -3.96 9.75
CA PRO A 219 6.14 -4.96 8.72
C PRO A 219 6.33 -4.46 7.28
N LEU A 220 6.39 -3.16 7.06
CA LEU A 220 6.61 -2.56 5.73
C LEU A 220 8.09 -2.41 5.38
N VAL A 221 8.99 -2.52 6.36
CA VAL A 221 10.42 -2.25 6.21
C VAL A 221 11.32 -3.41 6.62
N GLU A 222 10.83 -4.31 7.47
CA GLU A 222 11.56 -5.47 7.97
C GLU A 222 11.06 -6.75 7.30
N ASN A 223 12.00 -7.62 6.90
CA ASN A 223 11.67 -8.89 6.29
C ASN A 223 11.09 -9.87 7.33
N ASN A 224 10.00 -10.53 6.96
CA ASN A 224 9.34 -11.55 7.80
C ASN A 224 9.02 -11.06 9.23
N PHE A 225 8.75 -9.76 9.39
CA PHE A 225 8.32 -9.17 10.66
C PHE A 225 6.81 -9.34 10.81
N ASN A 226 6.40 -10.38 11.51
CA ASN A 226 4.99 -10.71 11.63
C ASN A 226 4.35 -9.98 12.81
N LEU A 227 3.27 -9.23 12.56
CA LEU A 227 2.59 -8.38 13.54
C LEU A 227 1.14 -8.81 13.72
N CYS A 228 0.68 -8.83 14.96
CA CYS A 228 -0.74 -8.93 15.27
C CYS A 228 -1.22 -7.65 15.98
N GLU A 229 -2.26 -7.04 15.45
CA GLU A 229 -2.89 -5.88 16.05
C GLU A 229 -4.38 -6.16 16.34
N LEU A 230 -4.74 -6.18 17.62
CA LEU A 230 -6.11 -6.38 18.08
C LEU A 230 -6.63 -5.11 18.75
N GLY A 231 -7.85 -4.71 18.42
CA GLY A 231 -8.43 -3.52 19.02
C GLY A 231 -9.79 -3.10 18.47
N PRO A 232 -10.35 -2.00 18.99
CA PRO A 232 -11.64 -1.51 18.57
C PRO A 232 -11.69 -1.20 17.07
N ARG A 233 -12.89 -1.15 16.51
CA ARG A 233 -13.10 -0.72 15.12
C ARG A 233 -12.71 0.75 14.94
N SER A 234 -12.46 1.15 13.69
CA SER A 234 -12.19 2.55 13.30
C SER A 234 -10.94 3.18 13.92
N THR A 235 -9.92 2.39 14.26
CA THR A 235 -8.62 2.87 14.77
C THR A 235 -7.53 2.94 13.69
N GLY A 236 -7.91 2.95 12.41
CA GLY A 236 -6.97 3.09 11.28
C GLY A 236 -6.04 1.90 11.05
N LYS A 237 -6.29 0.73 11.68
CA LYS A 237 -5.43 -0.47 11.56
C LYS A 237 -5.24 -0.91 10.11
N SER A 238 -6.34 -1.16 9.42
CA SER A 238 -6.33 -1.67 8.04
C SER A 238 -5.94 -0.60 7.03
N HIS A 239 -6.18 0.70 7.35
CA HIS A 239 -5.88 1.83 6.48
C HIS A 239 -4.40 1.93 6.12
N LEU A 240 -3.51 1.70 7.09
CA LEU A 240 -2.07 1.74 6.87
C LEU A 240 -1.63 0.77 5.75
N TYR A 241 -2.10 -0.47 5.83
CA TYR A 241 -1.69 -1.52 4.90
C TYR A 241 -2.43 -1.47 3.55
N LYS A 242 -3.58 -0.82 3.49
CA LYS A 242 -4.36 -0.68 2.26
C LYS A 242 -4.00 0.55 1.45
N GLU A 243 -3.73 1.67 2.12
CA GLU A 243 -3.78 2.99 1.49
C GLU A 243 -2.43 3.70 1.44
N ILE A 244 -1.49 3.37 2.33
CA ILE A 244 -0.26 4.16 2.52
C ILE A 244 0.89 3.62 1.69
N SER A 245 1.07 2.31 1.64
CA SER A 245 2.19 1.70 0.92
C SER A 245 1.73 0.99 -0.34
N PRO A 246 2.38 1.24 -1.49
CA PRO A 246 2.15 0.47 -2.71
C PRO A 246 2.72 -0.95 -2.63
N ASN A 247 3.52 -1.25 -1.59
CA ASN A 247 4.21 -2.53 -1.42
C ASN A 247 3.49 -3.46 -0.43
N SER A 248 2.31 -3.06 0.05
CA SER A 248 1.47 -3.88 0.92
C SER A 248 0.13 -4.19 0.28
N ILE A 249 -0.40 -5.36 0.61
CA ILE A 249 -1.73 -5.78 0.18
C ILE A 249 -2.57 -6.15 1.39
N LEU A 250 -3.82 -5.67 1.40
CA LEU A 250 -4.80 -6.03 2.41
C LEU A 250 -5.74 -7.11 1.88
N VAL A 251 -5.69 -8.28 2.49
CA VAL A 251 -6.61 -9.39 2.23
C VAL A 251 -7.80 -9.24 3.17
N SER A 252 -8.92 -8.76 2.65
CA SER A 252 -10.15 -8.57 3.42
C SER A 252 -10.93 -9.86 3.56
N GLY A 253 -11.60 -10.02 4.71
CA GLY A 253 -12.35 -11.16 5.18
C GLY A 253 -12.93 -12.08 4.11
N GLY A 254 -12.46 -13.31 4.07
CA GLY A 254 -12.91 -14.28 3.09
C GLY A 254 -12.07 -15.54 3.10
N GLN A 255 -12.36 -16.40 2.15
CA GLN A 255 -11.59 -17.61 1.93
C GLN A 255 -10.34 -17.30 1.13
N THR A 256 -9.18 -17.23 1.78
CA THR A 256 -7.92 -17.28 1.04
C THR A 256 -7.50 -18.72 0.82
N THR A 257 -6.82 -18.99 -0.29
CA THR A 257 -6.30 -20.33 -0.62
C THR A 257 -4.79 -20.32 -0.47
N VAL A 258 -4.22 -21.49 -0.18
CA VAL A 258 -2.76 -21.67 -0.14
C VAL A 258 -2.12 -21.34 -1.49
N ALA A 259 -2.82 -21.63 -2.58
CA ALA A 259 -2.37 -21.31 -3.93
C ALA A 259 -2.26 -19.79 -4.16
N ASN A 260 -3.22 -19.03 -3.67
CA ASN A 260 -3.20 -17.57 -3.81
C ASN A 260 -2.15 -16.92 -2.89
N LEU A 261 -2.00 -17.43 -1.67
CA LEU A 261 -1.12 -16.83 -0.69
C LEU A 261 0.36 -17.19 -0.92
N PHE A 262 0.65 -18.45 -1.23
CA PHE A 262 2.01 -18.98 -1.31
C PHE A 262 2.45 -19.35 -2.72
N TYR A 263 1.85 -20.36 -3.31
CA TYR A 263 2.23 -20.86 -4.63
C TYR A 263 1.10 -21.62 -5.30
N ASN A 264 0.80 -21.25 -6.54
CA ASN A 264 -0.20 -21.91 -7.37
C ASN A 264 0.49 -23.02 -8.21
N MET A 265 0.28 -24.27 -7.83
CA MET A 265 0.90 -25.40 -8.51
C MET A 265 0.39 -25.62 -9.94
N GLY A 266 -0.89 -25.28 -10.20
CA GLY A 266 -1.48 -25.45 -11.53
C GLY A 266 -0.92 -24.43 -12.55
N ARG A 267 -0.76 -23.19 -12.13
CA ARG A 267 -0.21 -22.09 -12.95
C ARG A 267 1.31 -21.94 -12.82
N LYS A 268 1.94 -22.63 -11.87
CA LYS A 268 3.35 -22.47 -11.51
C LYS A 268 3.75 -21.02 -11.15
N THR A 269 2.84 -20.29 -10.53
CA THR A 269 3.04 -18.89 -10.15
C THR A 269 3.17 -18.72 -8.65
N VAL A 270 4.04 -17.79 -8.24
CA VAL A 270 4.23 -17.41 -6.84
C VAL A 270 3.01 -16.63 -6.36
N GLY A 271 2.62 -16.84 -5.11
CA GLY A 271 1.50 -16.15 -4.49
C GLY A 271 1.91 -14.83 -3.81
N LEU A 272 0.95 -14.24 -3.07
CA LEU A 272 1.09 -12.92 -2.47
C LEU A 272 2.36 -12.71 -1.64
N VAL A 273 2.79 -13.71 -0.87
CA VAL A 273 3.99 -13.60 -0.01
C VAL A 273 5.31 -13.46 -0.78
N GLY A 274 5.34 -13.84 -2.05
CA GLY A 274 6.51 -13.66 -2.90
C GLY A 274 6.42 -12.43 -3.81
N LEU A 275 5.27 -11.76 -3.85
CA LEU A 275 5.03 -10.59 -4.71
C LEU A 275 4.98 -9.27 -3.95
N TRP A 276 4.70 -9.32 -2.64
CA TRP A 276 4.50 -8.15 -1.78
C TRP A 276 5.47 -8.14 -0.61
N ASP A 277 5.83 -6.95 -0.13
CA ASP A 277 6.69 -6.82 1.06
C ASP A 277 5.88 -7.05 2.35
N CYS A 278 4.58 -6.75 2.31
CA CYS A 278 3.67 -6.96 3.44
C CYS A 278 2.31 -7.49 2.99
N VAL A 279 1.87 -8.58 3.59
CA VAL A 279 0.53 -9.15 3.39
C VAL A 279 -0.25 -9.01 4.69
N ALA A 280 -1.21 -8.07 4.70
CA ALA A 280 -2.07 -7.83 5.85
C ALA A 280 -3.41 -8.55 5.70
N PHE A 281 -3.88 -9.15 6.77
CA PHE A 281 -5.17 -9.82 6.85
C PHE A 281 -6.11 -9.00 7.72
N ASP A 282 -7.20 -8.54 7.14
CA ASP A 282 -8.27 -7.88 7.88
C ASP A 282 -9.29 -8.90 8.39
N GLU A 283 -9.90 -8.59 9.51
CA GLU A 283 -10.90 -9.46 10.15
C GLU A 283 -10.41 -10.91 10.34
N VAL A 284 -9.31 -11.08 11.05
CA VAL A 284 -8.67 -12.39 11.29
C VAL A 284 -9.66 -13.47 11.75
N ALA A 285 -10.70 -13.09 12.49
CA ALA A 285 -11.78 -13.98 12.89
C ALA A 285 -12.51 -14.63 11.70
N GLY A 286 -12.51 -13.99 10.55
CA GLY A 286 -13.15 -14.44 9.30
C GLY A 286 -12.28 -15.32 8.42
N ILE A 287 -10.96 -15.34 8.60
CA ILE A 287 -10.04 -16.07 7.72
C ILE A 287 -10.33 -17.56 7.77
N LYS A 288 -10.64 -18.15 6.63
CA LYS A 288 -10.84 -19.58 6.45
C LYS A 288 -9.91 -20.10 5.37
N PHE A 289 -9.05 -21.01 5.74
CA PHE A 289 -8.33 -21.81 4.74
C PHE A 289 -9.20 -23.00 4.34
N LYS A 290 -9.39 -23.20 3.03
CA LYS A 290 -10.05 -24.41 2.52
C LYS A 290 -9.20 -25.64 2.79
N ASP A 291 -7.88 -25.50 2.67
CA ASP A 291 -6.90 -26.55 2.93
C ASP A 291 -6.51 -26.59 4.41
N LYS A 292 -6.55 -27.78 5.02
CA LYS A 292 -6.09 -27.99 6.40
C LYS A 292 -4.59 -27.68 6.55
N ASP A 293 -3.82 -27.84 5.49
CA ASP A 293 -2.36 -27.62 5.46
C ASP A 293 -2.00 -26.13 5.40
N GLY A 294 -2.93 -25.26 5.00
CA GLY A 294 -2.66 -23.84 4.84
C GLY A 294 -2.14 -23.15 6.11
N ILE A 295 -2.69 -23.51 7.27
CA ILE A 295 -2.23 -22.96 8.55
C ILE A 295 -0.83 -23.49 8.90
N GLN A 296 -0.53 -24.74 8.56
CA GLN A 296 0.80 -25.29 8.81
C GLN A 296 1.86 -24.60 7.93
N ILE A 297 1.59 -24.46 6.63
CA ILE A 297 2.49 -23.76 5.71
C ILE A 297 2.71 -22.31 6.17
N MET A 298 1.66 -21.62 6.62
CA MET A 298 1.77 -20.26 7.16
C MET A 298 2.68 -20.21 8.40
N LYS A 299 2.57 -21.17 9.31
CA LYS A 299 3.42 -21.26 10.50
C LYS A 299 4.89 -21.47 10.14
N ASP A 300 5.13 -22.36 9.19
CA ASP A 300 6.49 -22.69 8.75
C ASP A 300 7.11 -21.47 8.07
N TYR A 301 6.36 -20.80 7.21
CA TYR A 301 6.78 -19.54 6.61
C TYR A 301 7.10 -18.46 7.63
N MET A 302 6.21 -18.22 8.60
CA MET A 302 6.45 -17.21 9.66
C MET A 302 7.68 -17.53 10.53
N ALA A 303 8.09 -18.79 10.57
CA ALA A 303 9.24 -19.23 11.38
C ALA A 303 10.56 -19.12 10.62
N SER A 304 10.57 -19.45 9.33
CA SER A 304 11.79 -19.64 8.55
C SER A 304 11.94 -18.67 7.38
N GLY A 305 10.88 -17.94 7.00
CA GLY A 305 10.86 -17.16 5.75
C GLY A 305 10.78 -18.04 4.50
N SER A 306 10.56 -19.35 4.67
CA SER A 306 10.41 -20.28 3.56
C SER A 306 9.14 -21.13 3.70
N PHE A 307 8.67 -21.65 2.59
CA PHE A 307 7.52 -22.56 2.56
C PHE A 307 7.72 -23.64 1.51
N ALA A 308 7.31 -24.86 1.83
CA ALA A 308 7.32 -25.97 0.91
C ALA A 308 5.94 -26.14 0.25
N ARG A 309 5.92 -26.26 -1.06
CA ARG A 309 4.72 -26.60 -1.82
C ARG A 309 5.11 -27.56 -2.95
N GLY A 310 4.59 -28.79 -2.89
CA GLY A 310 5.02 -29.85 -3.77
C GLY A 310 6.41 -30.37 -3.39
N LYS A 311 7.33 -30.42 -4.37
CA LYS A 311 8.69 -30.92 -4.16
C LYS A 311 9.73 -29.81 -3.92
N GLU A 312 9.34 -28.55 -4.03
CA GLU A 312 10.24 -27.40 -3.94
C GLU A 312 9.96 -26.58 -2.70
N GLU A 313 11.03 -26.14 -2.07
CA GLU A 313 11.01 -25.12 -1.04
C GLU A 313 11.29 -23.77 -1.69
N LYS A 314 10.50 -22.75 -1.33
CA LYS A 314 10.63 -21.38 -1.83
C LYS A 314 10.80 -20.43 -0.67
N ALA A 315 11.77 -19.53 -0.77
CA ALA A 315 11.96 -18.44 0.17
C ALA A 315 11.14 -17.22 -0.25
N ALA A 316 10.66 -16.47 0.73
CA ALA A 316 10.03 -15.17 0.53
C ALA A 316 10.32 -14.27 1.75
N SER A 317 10.14 -12.96 1.58
CA SER A 317 10.49 -11.97 2.59
C SER A 317 9.30 -11.22 3.18
N ALA A 318 8.10 -11.43 2.63
CA ALA A 318 6.91 -10.69 3.05
C ALA A 318 6.63 -10.83 4.55
N SER A 319 6.35 -9.72 5.18
CA SER A 319 5.82 -9.67 6.53
C SER A 319 4.33 -10.00 6.53
N MET A 320 3.85 -10.73 7.54
CA MET A 320 2.43 -11.02 7.72
C MET A 320 1.84 -10.18 8.85
N VAL A 321 0.77 -9.45 8.56
CA VAL A 321 0.06 -8.65 9.55
C VAL A 321 -1.35 -9.17 9.75
N PHE A 322 -1.73 -9.34 11.00
CA PHE A 322 -3.04 -9.84 11.38
C PHE A 322 -3.80 -8.76 12.13
N VAL A 323 -4.83 -8.21 11.49
CA VAL A 323 -5.68 -7.17 12.06
C VAL A 323 -6.98 -7.79 12.54
N GLY A 324 -7.29 -7.62 13.83
CA GLY A 324 -8.50 -8.13 14.43
C GLY A 324 -9.28 -7.07 15.21
N ASN A 325 -10.60 -7.23 15.25
CA ASN A 325 -11.48 -6.40 16.06
C ASN A 325 -11.80 -7.10 17.38
N ILE A 326 -11.72 -6.36 18.48
CA ILE A 326 -12.18 -6.79 19.80
C ILE A 326 -13.41 -5.98 20.18
N ASN A 327 -14.42 -6.65 20.71
CA ASN A 327 -15.69 -6.03 21.10
C ASN A 327 -15.75 -5.70 22.59
N GLN A 328 -14.76 -6.15 23.36
CA GLN A 328 -14.65 -5.93 24.81
C GLN A 328 -13.34 -5.22 25.14
N SER A 329 -13.26 -4.59 26.30
CA SER A 329 -12.00 -4.00 26.74
C SER A 329 -10.95 -5.10 26.99
N VAL A 330 -9.67 -4.73 26.84
CA VAL A 330 -8.55 -5.65 27.05
C VAL A 330 -8.58 -6.23 28.48
N ASP A 331 -8.93 -5.41 29.47
CA ASP A 331 -8.99 -5.82 30.87
C ASP A 331 -10.10 -6.87 31.13
N VAL A 332 -11.23 -6.73 30.44
CA VAL A 332 -12.30 -7.71 30.49
C VAL A 332 -11.86 -9.01 29.81
N LEU A 333 -11.27 -8.93 28.61
CA LEU A 333 -10.77 -10.10 27.90
C LEU A 333 -9.71 -10.86 28.67
N LEU A 334 -8.78 -10.18 29.35
CA LEU A 334 -7.77 -10.83 30.18
C LEU A 334 -8.33 -11.56 31.38
N LYS A 335 -9.49 -11.12 31.91
CA LYS A 335 -10.15 -11.73 33.07
C LYS A 335 -11.11 -12.87 32.69
N THR A 336 -11.74 -12.77 31.52
CA THR A 336 -12.84 -13.66 31.13
C THR A 336 -12.45 -14.69 30.07
N SER A 337 -11.42 -14.41 29.25
CA SER A 337 -11.04 -15.26 28.14
C SER A 337 -9.57 -15.03 27.71
N SER A 338 -9.30 -14.93 26.45
CA SER A 338 -7.95 -14.68 25.90
C SER A 338 -7.96 -13.50 24.94
N LEU A 339 -6.88 -12.72 24.94
CA LEU A 339 -6.66 -11.69 23.91
C LEU A 339 -6.71 -12.25 22.48
N PHE A 340 -6.46 -13.55 22.35
CA PHE A 340 -6.46 -14.25 21.07
C PHE A 340 -7.80 -14.90 20.70
N ASP A 341 -8.86 -14.65 21.45
CA ASP A 341 -10.20 -15.16 21.11
C ASP A 341 -10.64 -14.85 19.67
N PRO A 342 -10.33 -13.64 19.10
CA PRO A 342 -10.65 -13.37 17.72
C PRO A 342 -9.99 -14.36 16.73
N PHE A 343 -8.88 -14.97 17.10
CA PHE A 343 -8.20 -15.98 16.27
C PHE A 343 -8.82 -17.36 16.32
N SER A 344 -9.82 -17.60 17.15
CA SER A 344 -10.43 -18.91 17.37
C SER A 344 -9.38 -20.04 17.57
N PRO A 345 -9.23 -20.62 18.76
CA PRO A 345 -8.20 -21.63 19.04
C PRO A 345 -8.27 -22.88 18.13
N LYS A 346 -9.45 -23.16 17.58
CA LYS A 346 -9.65 -24.25 16.59
C LYS A 346 -9.00 -23.95 15.24
N ARG A 347 -8.82 -22.67 14.88
CA ARG A 347 -8.26 -22.23 13.58
C ARG A 347 -6.79 -21.84 13.68
N PHE A 348 -6.44 -21.12 14.74
CA PHE A 348 -5.07 -20.67 14.99
C PHE A 348 -4.60 -21.25 16.34
N PRO A 349 -3.97 -22.41 16.34
CA PRO A 349 -3.52 -23.04 17.57
C PRO A 349 -2.41 -22.22 18.26
N ALA A 350 -2.28 -22.38 19.58
CA ALA A 350 -1.32 -21.67 20.41
C ALA A 350 0.12 -21.55 19.83
N PRO A 351 0.67 -22.58 19.16
CA PRO A 351 2.00 -22.45 18.51
C PRO A 351 2.05 -21.41 17.39
N PHE A 352 0.94 -21.15 16.69
CA PHE A 352 0.87 -20.07 15.70
C PHE A 352 1.03 -18.70 16.36
N LEU A 353 0.27 -18.46 17.42
CA LEU A 353 0.25 -17.18 18.14
C LEU A 353 1.59 -16.87 18.83
N ARG A 354 2.36 -17.89 19.20
CA ARG A 354 3.72 -17.73 19.79
C ARG A 354 4.75 -17.22 18.77
N ARG A 355 4.49 -17.37 17.47
CA ARG A 355 5.39 -16.96 16.38
C ARG A 355 5.11 -15.55 15.85
N VAL A 356 4.12 -14.88 16.38
CA VAL A 356 3.86 -13.47 16.11
C VAL A 356 4.66 -12.63 17.10
N PRO A 357 5.75 -11.98 16.72
CA PRO A 357 6.69 -11.35 17.66
C PRO A 357 6.15 -10.10 18.34
N ALA A 358 5.14 -9.46 17.79
CA ALA A 358 4.57 -8.26 18.37
C ALA A 358 3.04 -8.32 18.45
N LEU A 359 2.52 -8.03 19.62
CA LEU A 359 1.11 -7.79 19.87
C LEU A 359 0.92 -6.34 20.29
N ALA A 360 0.43 -5.50 19.40
CA ALA A 360 0.09 -4.13 19.74
C ALA A 360 -1.26 -4.10 20.47
N ARG A 361 -1.28 -3.61 21.72
CA ARG A 361 -2.50 -3.39 22.50
C ARG A 361 -3.17 -2.11 22.01
N SER A 362 -4.11 -2.21 21.10
CA SER A 362 -4.76 -1.04 20.53
C SER A 362 -5.87 -0.44 21.42
N SER A 363 -6.13 -0.98 22.63
CA SER A 363 -7.02 -0.33 23.61
C SER A 363 -6.51 1.06 24.02
N GLN A 364 -5.18 1.23 24.09
CA GLN A 364 -4.58 2.54 24.33
C GLN A 364 -4.73 3.48 23.10
N LEU A 365 -4.83 2.92 21.91
CA LEU A 365 -5.02 3.68 20.67
C LEU A 365 -6.45 4.25 20.53
N ARG A 366 -7.45 3.66 21.14
CA ARG A 366 -8.82 4.20 21.15
C ARG A 366 -8.89 5.53 21.89
N ASP A 367 -8.24 5.61 23.05
CA ASP A 367 -8.18 6.84 23.84
C ASP A 367 -7.34 7.92 23.12
N ILE A 368 -6.32 7.51 22.38
CA ILE A 368 -5.49 8.37 21.54
C ILE A 368 -6.31 8.96 20.40
N LEU A 369 -7.00 8.11 19.65
CA LEU A 369 -7.77 8.52 18.48
C LEU A 369 -9.09 9.21 18.83
N SER A 370 -9.67 8.94 20.01
CA SER A 370 -10.85 9.66 20.52
C SER A 370 -10.51 11.06 21.02
N ARG A 371 -9.27 11.28 21.46
CA ARG A 371 -8.76 12.59 21.85
C ARG A 371 -8.27 13.43 20.67
N SER A 372 -7.95 12.79 19.54
CA SER A 372 -7.73 13.50 18.29
C SER A 372 -9.09 13.89 17.71
N PRO A 373 -9.39 15.18 17.58
CA PRO A 373 -10.60 15.61 16.89
C PRO A 373 -10.46 15.21 15.42
N THR A 374 -11.08 14.11 15.07
CA THR A 374 -11.13 13.49 13.75
C THR A 374 -9.86 12.71 13.34
N PRO A 375 -9.98 11.47 12.82
CA PRO A 375 -8.96 10.89 11.99
C PRO A 375 -8.77 11.83 10.81
N CYS A 376 -7.70 12.61 10.80
CA CYS A 376 -7.46 13.70 9.82
C CYS A 376 -8.59 14.71 9.68
N GLY A 377 -9.11 15.33 10.71
CA GLY A 377 -9.97 16.49 10.64
C GLY A 377 -9.11 17.75 10.58
N ALA A 378 -9.32 18.50 9.55
CA ALA A 378 -9.12 19.92 9.38
C ALA A 378 -8.36 20.66 10.51
N SER A 379 -7.03 20.60 10.46
CA SER A 379 -6.20 21.72 10.85
C SER A 379 -5.62 22.30 9.56
N PRO A 380 -5.67 23.61 9.32
CA PRO A 380 -5.09 24.24 8.13
C PRO A 380 -3.55 24.12 8.04
N ALA A 381 -2.91 23.60 9.07
CA ALA A 381 -1.50 23.26 9.07
C ALA A 381 -1.30 21.89 8.40
N GLY A 382 -1.11 21.92 7.09
CA GLY A 382 -0.92 20.74 6.25
C GLY A 382 0.11 19.76 6.79
N VAL A 383 -0.29 18.52 6.87
CA VAL A 383 0.59 17.40 7.15
C VAL A 383 1.29 17.03 5.84
N PHE A 384 2.59 16.95 5.86
CA PHE A 384 3.43 16.72 4.69
C PHE A 384 3.91 15.27 4.65
N LEU A 385 3.84 14.67 3.46
CA LEU A 385 4.38 13.36 3.21
C LEU A 385 5.52 13.40 2.22
N PHE A 386 6.46 12.49 2.45
CA PHE A 386 7.40 12.14 1.42
C PHE A 386 6.68 11.58 0.20
N ARG A 387 6.93 12.16 -0.95
CA ARG A 387 6.48 11.71 -2.26
C ARG A 387 7.01 10.32 -2.62
N ARG A 388 8.02 9.85 -1.89
CA ARG A 388 8.63 8.54 -2.07
C ARG A 388 8.11 7.59 -1.01
N SER A 389 7.30 6.63 -1.42
CA SER A 389 6.98 5.45 -0.61
C SER A 389 8.27 4.80 -0.15
N PHE A 390 8.30 4.33 1.09
CA PHE A 390 9.42 3.56 1.62
C PHE A 390 9.62 2.30 0.79
N GLY A 391 10.42 2.39 -0.26
CA GLY A 391 11.01 1.25 -0.94
C GLY A 391 12.28 0.85 -0.21
N PHE A 392 12.16 0.43 1.03
CA PHE A 392 13.23 -0.29 1.71
C PHE A 392 13.20 -1.74 1.22
N GLN A 393 13.75 -1.99 0.05
CA GLN A 393 14.22 -3.34 -0.26
C GLN A 393 15.55 -3.55 0.46
N GLY A 394 15.56 -4.61 1.24
CA GLY A 394 16.62 -5.06 2.09
C GLY A 394 18.04 -4.79 1.59
N ALA A 395 18.71 -3.89 2.28
CA ALA A 395 20.15 -3.77 2.29
C ALA A 395 20.60 -3.39 3.71
N VAL A 396 20.41 -4.31 4.64
CA VAL A 396 21.23 -4.37 5.84
C VAL A 396 21.76 -5.80 5.95
N HIS A 397 22.69 -6.12 5.07
CA HIS A 397 23.73 -7.08 5.33
C HIS A 397 25.04 -6.29 5.33
N ARG A 398 25.41 -5.77 6.52
CA ARG A 398 26.74 -5.83 7.20
C ARG A 398 26.71 -4.99 8.45
#